data_30270f2d630a3cb0cd15782a5ff0bdc6
#
_entry.id   30270f2d630a3cb0cd15782a5ff0bdc6
#
_cell.length_a   1.000
_cell.length_b   1.000
_cell.length_c   1.000
_cell.angle_alpha   90.00
_cell.angle_beta   90.00
_cell.angle_gamma   90.00
#
_symmetry.space_group_name_H-M   'P 1'
#
loop_
_entity.id
_entity.type
_entity.pdbx_description
1 polymer ?
#
loop_
_entity_poly.entity_id
_entity_poly.type
_entity_poly.pdbx_seq_one_letter_code
_entity_poly.pdbx_strand_id
1 'polypeptide(L)'
;MLLEHHKDDYTSVRPLAKMTMHTPSPILAPALRRGDTIGYFSPSSPATSFAPKRYARARSYLQERGFELVSGSLTGQSDYYRSGSIHARADELNALIRDPKVRCIMSTIGGSNSNALLPYLDYEALIVDPKVIVGYSDATAVLLAIHQKTGLVPFYGPALVASFGEFPPIVDSTFESFASVVMAEEASCHTYVLPRSWTDEMIPWEEQDRAKTLRPNDCAFLGSGSVSGRLVGGNLNTMWSIWGSPYMPPIREGDVLLIEDSLKPISTVERLFAFLKVNGIFDRVAAVLLGKHELFDDGGSGRSPLDVLREVLDGQELPIVSGFDSCHTHPMLTLPLGLQVTIEFDREEVSVTEPWVR
;
A
#
# COMPACT_ATOMS: atom_id res chain seq x y z
N MET A 1 56.94 15.37 -43.65
CA MET A 1 55.51 15.23 -43.78
C MET A 1 54.98 15.11 -42.36
N LEU A 2 54.65 16.27 -41.77
CA LEU A 2 54.24 16.43 -40.34
C LEU A 2 52.75 16.15 -40.23
N LEU A 3 52.37 15.25 -39.34
CA LEU A 3 50.99 15.01 -38.96
C LEU A 3 50.63 15.96 -37.78
N GLU A 4 49.76 16.90 -38.04
CA GLU A 4 49.19 17.77 -37.03
C GLU A 4 48.15 16.98 -36.21
N HIS A 5 48.35 16.94 -34.88
CA HIS A 5 47.35 16.45 -33.92
C HIS A 5 46.35 17.54 -33.64
N HIS A 6 45.09 17.37 -34.08
CA HIS A 6 43.95 18.09 -33.56
C HIS A 6 43.66 17.61 -32.14
N LYS A 7 43.81 18.52 -31.18
CA LYS A 7 43.28 18.37 -29.82
C LYS A 7 41.83 18.84 -29.84
N ASP A 8 40.91 17.90 -29.81
CA ASP A 8 39.51 18.23 -29.54
C ASP A 8 39.32 18.58 -28.07
N ASP A 9 38.85 19.79 -27.85
CA ASP A 9 38.61 20.42 -26.55
C ASP A 9 37.23 19.96 -25.99
N TYR A 10 37.23 18.88 -25.18
CA TYR A 10 36.04 18.37 -24.48
C TYR A 10 35.93 18.98 -23.09
N THR A 11 35.73 20.29 -22.99
CA THR A 11 35.42 20.94 -21.72
C THR A 11 34.31 21.99 -21.89
N SER A 12 33.06 21.52 -22.00
CA SER A 12 31.90 22.32 -21.55
C SER A 12 30.69 21.41 -21.30
N VAL A 13 30.72 20.71 -20.16
CA VAL A 13 29.50 20.16 -19.58
C VAL A 13 28.72 21.33 -19.00
N ARG A 14 27.68 21.78 -19.72
CA ARG A 14 26.72 22.75 -19.16
C ARG A 14 26.05 22.09 -17.92
N PRO A 15 26.01 22.78 -16.77
CA PRO A 15 25.26 22.27 -15.63
C PRO A 15 23.79 22.15 -16.03
N LEU A 16 23.23 20.95 -15.89
CA LEU A 16 21.80 20.71 -16.02
C LEU A 16 21.10 21.67 -15.06
N ALA A 17 20.30 22.57 -15.61
CA ALA A 17 19.46 23.47 -14.83
C ALA A 17 18.64 22.62 -13.84
N LYS A 18 18.70 22.95 -12.55
CA LYS A 18 17.80 22.37 -11.53
C LYS A 18 16.38 22.70 -11.97
N MET A 19 15.74 21.76 -12.66
CA MET A 19 14.29 21.80 -12.82
C MET A 19 13.71 21.64 -11.42
N THR A 20 13.23 22.72 -10.85
CA THR A 20 12.32 22.69 -9.71
C THR A 20 11.07 21.94 -10.21
N MET A 21 11.02 20.64 -9.95
CA MET A 21 9.81 19.86 -10.20
C MET A 21 8.74 20.39 -9.24
N HIS A 22 7.87 21.25 -9.75
CA HIS A 22 6.63 21.56 -9.07
C HIS A 22 5.88 20.23 -8.91
N THR A 23 5.82 19.73 -7.68
CA THR A 23 4.92 18.62 -7.37
C THR A 23 3.51 19.19 -7.53
N PRO A 24 2.68 18.70 -8.46
CA PRO A 24 1.31 19.17 -8.55
C PRO A 24 0.61 18.90 -7.21
N SER A 25 -0.31 19.79 -6.83
CA SER A 25 -1.15 19.55 -5.64
C SER A 25 -1.82 18.19 -5.75
N PRO A 26 -1.93 17.43 -4.64
CA PRO A 26 -2.53 16.10 -4.68
C PRO A 26 -3.97 16.18 -5.19
N ILE A 27 -4.36 15.22 -6.03
CA ILE A 27 -5.75 15.05 -6.46
C ILE A 27 -6.47 14.23 -5.40
N LEU A 28 -7.56 14.80 -4.85
CA LEU A 28 -8.37 14.15 -3.83
C LEU A 28 -9.65 13.59 -4.45
N ALA A 29 -9.96 12.33 -4.12
CA ALA A 29 -11.25 11.75 -4.43
C ALA A 29 -12.34 12.38 -3.54
N PRO A 30 -13.61 12.45 -3.98
CA PRO A 30 -14.72 12.72 -3.08
C PRO A 30 -14.79 11.67 -1.96
N ALA A 31 -15.13 12.11 -0.75
CA ALA A 31 -15.35 11.21 0.36
C ALA A 31 -16.45 10.18 0.04
N LEU A 32 -16.21 8.92 0.40
CA LEU A 32 -17.17 7.84 0.19
C LEU A 32 -18.35 7.98 1.16
N ARG A 33 -19.56 7.69 0.69
CA ARG A 33 -20.79 7.78 1.49
C ARG A 33 -21.58 6.48 1.44
N ARG A 34 -22.42 6.24 2.43
CA ARG A 34 -23.41 5.15 2.35
C ARG A 34 -24.34 5.38 1.15
N GLY A 35 -24.63 4.34 0.42
CA GLY A 35 -25.31 4.39 -0.88
C GLY A 35 -24.38 4.48 -2.08
N ASP A 36 -23.10 4.83 -1.88
CA ASP A 36 -22.14 4.84 -2.98
C ASP A 36 -21.80 3.43 -3.45
N THR A 37 -21.33 3.34 -4.68
CA THR A 37 -20.94 2.09 -5.33
C THR A 37 -19.44 1.83 -5.13
N ILE A 38 -19.11 0.68 -4.57
CA ILE A 38 -17.76 0.11 -4.55
C ILE A 38 -17.63 -0.89 -5.69
N GLY A 39 -16.78 -0.58 -6.68
CA GLY A 39 -16.34 -1.53 -7.69
C GLY A 39 -15.14 -2.33 -7.18
N TYR A 40 -15.05 -3.60 -7.52
CA TYR A 40 -13.88 -4.39 -7.13
C TYR A 40 -13.31 -5.18 -8.31
N PHE A 41 -11.99 -5.34 -8.30
CA PHE A 41 -11.22 -5.96 -9.37
C PHE A 41 -10.19 -6.94 -8.82
N SER A 42 -9.78 -7.88 -9.64
CA SER A 42 -8.79 -8.90 -9.28
C SER A 42 -7.46 -8.63 -9.99
N PRO A 43 -6.55 -7.83 -9.39
CA PRO A 43 -5.32 -7.39 -10.06
C PRO A 43 -4.36 -8.54 -10.38
N SER A 44 -4.42 -9.62 -9.62
CA SER A 44 -3.45 -10.70 -9.66
C SER A 44 -4.12 -12.05 -9.35
N SER A 45 -4.15 -12.49 -8.10
CA SER A 45 -4.69 -13.80 -7.71
C SER A 45 -6.21 -13.88 -7.86
N PRO A 46 -6.77 -15.06 -8.19
CA PRO A 46 -8.19 -15.25 -8.44
C PRO A 46 -8.99 -15.55 -7.16
N ALA A 47 -8.94 -14.65 -6.15
CA ALA A 47 -9.54 -14.93 -4.83
C ALA A 47 -11.06 -15.18 -4.87
N THR A 48 -11.78 -14.49 -5.76
CA THR A 48 -13.21 -14.68 -5.92
C THR A 48 -13.58 -16.05 -6.49
N SER A 49 -12.63 -16.75 -7.11
CA SER A 49 -12.77 -18.10 -7.64
C SER A 49 -12.38 -19.17 -6.62
N PHE A 50 -11.21 -19.03 -5.95
CA PHE A 50 -10.73 -20.07 -5.02
C PHE A 50 -11.30 -19.94 -3.60
N ALA A 51 -11.88 -18.79 -3.23
CA ALA A 51 -12.48 -18.54 -1.91
C ALA A 51 -13.91 -17.98 -2.01
N PRO A 52 -14.84 -18.72 -2.66
CA PRO A 52 -16.20 -18.22 -2.90
C PRO A 52 -17.00 -17.98 -1.62
N LYS A 53 -16.83 -18.75 -0.55
CA LYS A 53 -17.54 -18.50 0.72
C LYS A 53 -17.05 -17.23 1.40
N ARG A 54 -15.72 -17.04 1.45
CA ARG A 54 -15.13 -15.84 2.01
C ARG A 54 -15.51 -14.61 1.20
N TYR A 55 -15.50 -14.72 -0.14
CA TYR A 55 -15.98 -13.67 -1.03
C TYR A 55 -17.45 -13.32 -0.80
N ALA A 56 -18.33 -14.31 -0.66
CA ALA A 56 -19.75 -14.06 -0.37
C ALA A 56 -19.92 -13.31 0.98
N ARG A 57 -19.19 -13.74 2.01
CA ARG A 57 -19.19 -13.08 3.33
C ARG A 57 -18.74 -11.62 3.25
N ALA A 58 -17.65 -11.34 2.51
CA ALA A 58 -17.13 -9.99 2.30
C ALA A 58 -18.16 -9.08 1.62
N ARG A 59 -18.85 -9.59 0.59
CA ARG A 59 -19.90 -8.84 -0.09
C ARG A 59 -21.05 -8.51 0.85
N SER A 60 -21.59 -9.51 1.56
CA SER A 60 -22.68 -9.30 2.50
C SER A 60 -22.30 -8.28 3.56
N TYR A 61 -21.07 -8.35 4.09
CA TYR A 61 -20.56 -7.44 5.08
C TYR A 61 -20.58 -5.97 4.62
N LEU A 62 -20.13 -5.66 3.40
CA LEU A 62 -20.14 -4.29 2.87
C LEU A 62 -21.56 -3.84 2.47
N GLN A 63 -22.40 -4.74 1.94
CA GLN A 63 -23.80 -4.43 1.62
C GLN A 63 -24.62 -4.09 2.87
N GLU A 64 -24.44 -4.83 3.97
CA GLU A 64 -25.08 -4.55 5.27
C GLU A 64 -24.65 -3.18 5.85
N ARG A 65 -23.48 -2.67 5.44
CA ARG A 65 -23.00 -1.34 5.80
C ARG A 65 -23.47 -0.22 4.85
N GLY A 66 -24.32 -0.59 3.90
CA GLY A 66 -25.03 0.36 3.03
C GLY A 66 -24.31 0.73 1.75
N PHE A 67 -23.39 -0.12 1.24
CA PHE A 67 -22.74 0.10 -0.05
C PHE A 67 -23.39 -0.71 -1.15
N GLU A 68 -23.49 -0.12 -2.35
CA GLU A 68 -23.73 -0.86 -3.59
C GLU A 68 -22.41 -1.50 -4.07
N LEU A 69 -22.51 -2.71 -4.65
CA LEU A 69 -21.31 -3.43 -5.09
C LEU A 69 -21.39 -3.79 -6.58
N VAL A 70 -20.36 -3.39 -7.33
CA VAL A 70 -20.19 -3.74 -8.76
C VAL A 70 -19.01 -4.67 -8.92
N SER A 71 -19.27 -5.87 -9.46
CA SER A 71 -18.26 -6.88 -9.73
C SER A 71 -17.46 -6.53 -10.98
N GLY A 72 -16.14 -6.64 -10.89
CA GLY A 72 -15.30 -6.67 -12.08
C GLY A 72 -15.60 -7.90 -12.95
N SER A 73 -15.23 -7.81 -14.21
CA SER A 73 -15.53 -8.84 -15.25
C SER A 73 -14.86 -10.20 -14.99
N LEU A 74 -13.80 -10.23 -14.20
CA LEU A 74 -13.05 -11.45 -13.85
C LEU A 74 -13.51 -12.08 -12.53
N THR A 75 -14.59 -11.58 -11.94
CA THR A 75 -15.17 -12.16 -10.73
C THR A 75 -15.56 -13.61 -10.97
N GLY A 76 -15.06 -14.54 -10.14
CA GLY A 76 -15.28 -15.97 -10.28
C GLY A 76 -14.42 -16.64 -11.36
N GLN A 77 -13.64 -15.89 -12.11
CA GLN A 77 -12.72 -16.41 -13.12
C GLN A 77 -11.38 -16.81 -12.52
N SER A 78 -10.71 -17.76 -13.19
CA SER A 78 -9.35 -18.20 -12.85
C SER A 78 -8.60 -18.59 -14.12
N ASP A 79 -7.37 -18.08 -14.25
CA ASP A 79 -6.37 -18.49 -15.22
C ASP A 79 -5.14 -18.98 -14.43
N TYR A 80 -5.30 -20.16 -13.81
CA TYR A 80 -4.32 -20.82 -12.93
C TYR A 80 -3.86 -19.93 -11.76
N TYR A 81 -2.71 -19.27 -11.88
CA TYR A 81 -2.08 -18.44 -10.85
C TYR A 81 -2.61 -17.01 -10.81
N ARG A 82 -3.48 -16.63 -11.73
CA ARG A 82 -4.02 -15.27 -11.88
C ARG A 82 -5.50 -15.27 -12.24
N SER A 83 -6.16 -14.14 -12.12
CA SER A 83 -7.59 -13.98 -12.44
C SER A 83 -7.89 -13.99 -13.94
N GLY A 84 -6.93 -13.58 -14.78
CA GLY A 84 -7.06 -13.49 -16.22
C GLY A 84 -5.77 -13.02 -16.89
N SER A 85 -5.80 -12.85 -18.21
CA SER A 85 -4.67 -12.29 -18.96
C SER A 85 -4.30 -10.88 -18.50
N ILE A 86 -3.13 -10.38 -18.85
CA ILE A 86 -2.70 -9.01 -18.52
C ILE A 86 -3.74 -8.00 -19.02
N HIS A 87 -4.14 -8.09 -20.28
CA HIS A 87 -5.11 -7.19 -20.85
C HIS A 87 -6.49 -7.31 -20.20
N ALA A 88 -6.98 -8.53 -19.97
CA ALA A 88 -8.29 -8.72 -19.32
C ALA A 88 -8.35 -8.10 -17.92
N ARG A 89 -7.26 -8.20 -17.12
CA ARG A 89 -7.17 -7.57 -15.80
C ARG A 89 -7.07 -6.03 -15.89
N ALA A 90 -6.32 -5.52 -16.86
CA ALA A 90 -6.25 -4.09 -17.09
C ALA A 90 -7.60 -3.53 -17.58
N ASP A 91 -8.28 -4.23 -18.49
CA ASP A 91 -9.60 -3.85 -18.99
C ASP A 91 -10.66 -3.88 -17.89
N GLU A 92 -10.61 -4.86 -16.98
CA GLU A 92 -11.47 -4.90 -15.79
C GLU A 92 -11.31 -3.64 -14.93
N LEU A 93 -10.08 -3.27 -14.60
CA LEU A 93 -9.83 -2.07 -13.81
C LEU A 93 -10.22 -0.80 -14.55
N ASN A 94 -9.90 -0.69 -15.84
CA ASN A 94 -10.26 0.46 -16.68
C ASN A 94 -11.77 0.63 -16.82
N ALA A 95 -12.54 -0.46 -16.88
CA ALA A 95 -13.99 -0.40 -16.91
C ALA A 95 -14.54 0.23 -15.62
N LEU A 96 -14.02 -0.15 -14.45
CA LEU A 96 -14.40 0.46 -13.16
C LEU A 96 -13.94 1.92 -13.04
N ILE A 97 -12.76 2.24 -13.55
CA ILE A 97 -12.24 3.62 -13.58
C ILE A 97 -13.18 4.54 -14.39
N ARG A 98 -13.67 4.07 -15.53
CA ARG A 98 -14.54 4.85 -16.45
C ARG A 98 -16.01 4.86 -16.04
N ASP A 99 -16.44 3.96 -15.15
CA ASP A 99 -17.84 3.94 -14.72
C ASP A 99 -18.13 5.11 -13.75
N PRO A 100 -18.98 6.10 -14.13
CA PRO A 100 -19.26 7.26 -13.30
C PRO A 100 -20.07 6.92 -12.03
N LYS A 101 -20.66 5.74 -11.93
CA LYS A 101 -21.39 5.28 -10.73
C LYS A 101 -20.42 4.78 -9.65
N VAL A 102 -19.26 4.27 -10.04
CA VAL A 102 -18.27 3.74 -9.10
C VAL A 102 -17.55 4.91 -8.41
N ARG A 103 -17.62 4.94 -7.07
CA ARG A 103 -16.96 5.97 -6.25
C ARG A 103 -15.74 5.44 -5.51
N CYS A 104 -15.68 4.13 -5.28
CA CYS A 104 -14.51 3.45 -4.71
C CYS A 104 -14.15 2.24 -5.57
N ILE A 105 -12.87 2.03 -5.83
CA ILE A 105 -12.34 0.84 -6.51
C ILE A 105 -11.43 0.10 -5.52
N MET A 106 -11.79 -1.16 -5.23
CA MET A 106 -11.13 -1.98 -4.23
C MET A 106 -10.54 -3.24 -4.86
N SER A 107 -9.30 -3.59 -4.53
CA SER A 107 -8.76 -4.90 -4.93
C SER A 107 -9.46 -6.04 -4.19
N THR A 108 -9.65 -7.18 -4.85
CA THR A 108 -10.19 -8.39 -4.18
C THR A 108 -9.15 -9.03 -3.26
N ILE A 109 -7.91 -9.02 -3.70
CA ILE A 109 -6.71 -9.56 -3.06
C ILE A 109 -5.47 -9.00 -3.80
N GLY A 110 -4.28 -9.28 -3.30
CA GLY A 110 -3.02 -9.10 -4.03
C GLY A 110 -2.64 -10.29 -4.92
N GLY A 111 -1.41 -10.74 -4.81
CA GLY A 111 -0.77 -11.79 -5.60
C GLY A 111 0.69 -11.46 -5.91
N SER A 112 1.11 -11.53 -7.21
CA SER A 112 2.52 -11.34 -7.56
C SER A 112 2.76 -10.67 -8.92
N ASN A 113 1.75 -10.21 -9.64
CA ASN A 113 1.90 -9.80 -11.04
C ASN A 113 1.01 -8.64 -11.48
N SER A 114 0.56 -7.81 -10.55
CA SER A 114 -0.22 -6.61 -10.83
C SER A 114 0.61 -5.53 -11.54
N ASN A 115 1.94 -5.55 -11.37
CA ASN A 115 2.86 -4.65 -12.06
C ASN A 115 2.77 -4.74 -13.60
N ALA A 116 2.35 -5.90 -14.13
CA ALA A 116 2.15 -6.08 -15.57
C ALA A 116 0.97 -5.27 -16.15
N LEU A 117 0.06 -4.76 -15.30
CA LEU A 117 -1.10 -3.96 -15.71
C LEU A 117 -0.74 -2.50 -16.00
N LEU A 118 0.31 -1.99 -15.37
CA LEU A 118 0.62 -0.57 -15.27
C LEU A 118 0.70 0.17 -16.61
N PRO A 119 1.26 -0.41 -17.70
CA PRO A 119 1.30 0.25 -19.00
C PRO A 119 -0.07 0.42 -19.68
N TYR A 120 -1.10 -0.29 -19.19
CA TYR A 120 -2.41 -0.39 -19.85
C TYR A 120 -3.53 0.33 -19.09
N LEU A 121 -3.22 0.97 -17.94
CA LEU A 121 -4.21 1.65 -17.11
C LEU A 121 -4.58 3.03 -17.67
N ASP A 122 -5.85 3.39 -17.53
CA ASP A 122 -6.40 4.68 -17.97
C ASP A 122 -6.23 5.74 -16.87
N TYR A 123 -5.02 6.27 -16.77
CA TYR A 123 -4.67 7.30 -15.78
C TYR A 123 -5.41 8.62 -16.02
N GLU A 124 -5.67 8.97 -17.28
CA GLU A 124 -6.37 10.19 -17.64
C GLU A 124 -7.81 10.20 -17.12
N ALA A 125 -8.51 9.07 -17.20
CA ALA A 125 -9.86 8.96 -16.68
C ALA A 125 -9.93 9.16 -15.16
N LEU A 126 -8.90 8.76 -14.42
CA LEU A 126 -8.79 9.01 -12.97
C LEU A 126 -8.52 10.48 -12.63
N ILE A 127 -7.84 11.23 -13.50
CA ILE A 127 -7.66 12.67 -13.33
C ILE A 127 -9.00 13.40 -13.55
N VAL A 128 -9.79 12.95 -14.52
CA VAL A 128 -11.08 13.56 -14.88
C VAL A 128 -12.16 13.25 -13.84
N ASP A 129 -12.23 11.99 -13.36
CA ASP A 129 -13.17 11.54 -12.34
C ASP A 129 -12.45 10.78 -11.20
N PRO A 130 -11.87 11.52 -10.24
CA PRO A 130 -11.14 10.92 -9.13
C PRO A 130 -12.01 10.03 -8.25
N LYS A 131 -11.51 8.84 -7.94
CA LYS A 131 -12.19 7.83 -7.12
C LYS A 131 -11.29 7.41 -5.95
N VAL A 132 -11.89 6.95 -4.87
CA VAL A 132 -11.15 6.24 -3.82
C VAL A 132 -10.58 4.94 -4.41
N ILE A 133 -9.26 4.79 -4.39
CA ILE A 133 -8.58 3.57 -4.84
C ILE A 133 -7.94 2.92 -3.62
N VAL A 134 -8.33 1.70 -3.29
CA VAL A 134 -7.87 1.01 -2.07
C VAL A 134 -7.43 -0.42 -2.32
N GLY A 135 -6.38 -0.83 -1.63
CA GLY A 135 -5.83 -2.17 -1.65
C GLY A 135 -4.50 -2.24 -0.92
N TYR A 136 -3.91 -3.43 -0.86
CA TYR A 136 -2.61 -3.68 -0.26
C TYR A 136 -1.90 -4.86 -0.94
N SER A 137 -0.78 -5.32 -0.37
CA SER A 137 -0.06 -6.45 -0.96
C SER A 137 0.43 -6.12 -2.38
N ASP A 138 0.24 -7.02 -3.33
CA ASP A 138 0.61 -6.81 -4.73
C ASP A 138 -0.14 -5.63 -5.40
N ALA A 139 -1.32 -5.22 -4.88
CA ALA A 139 -1.99 -4.00 -5.33
C ALA A 139 -1.16 -2.72 -5.09
N THR A 140 -0.12 -2.76 -4.25
CA THR A 140 0.85 -1.68 -4.05
C THR A 140 1.37 -1.13 -5.38
N ALA A 141 1.66 -2.00 -6.36
CA ALA A 141 2.15 -1.55 -7.67
C ALA A 141 1.13 -0.64 -8.36
N VAL A 142 -0.15 -1.00 -8.32
CA VAL A 142 -1.26 -0.20 -8.90
C VAL A 142 -1.43 1.11 -8.14
N LEU A 143 -1.43 1.08 -6.80
CA LEU A 143 -1.59 2.29 -5.97
C LEU A 143 -0.47 3.30 -6.24
N LEU A 144 0.78 2.85 -6.18
CA LEU A 144 1.95 3.71 -6.41
C LEU A 144 1.99 4.25 -7.84
N ALA A 145 1.64 3.43 -8.83
CA ALA A 145 1.59 3.87 -10.23
C ALA A 145 0.49 4.93 -10.46
N ILE A 146 -0.70 4.75 -9.89
CA ILE A 146 -1.78 5.74 -9.95
C ILE A 146 -1.31 7.05 -9.31
N HIS A 147 -0.76 7.00 -8.10
CA HIS A 147 -0.21 8.19 -7.44
C HIS A 147 0.85 8.89 -8.32
N GLN A 148 1.83 8.14 -8.80
CA GLN A 148 2.94 8.67 -9.60
C GLN A 148 2.48 9.29 -10.93
N LYS A 149 1.47 8.70 -11.58
CA LYS A 149 1.01 9.15 -12.90
C LYS A 149 -0.03 10.27 -12.85
N THR A 150 -0.81 10.33 -11.79
CA THR A 150 -1.97 11.24 -11.73
C THR A 150 -1.87 12.27 -10.60
N GLY A 151 -1.11 11.99 -9.55
CA GLY A 151 -1.15 12.74 -8.29
C GLY A 151 -2.38 12.40 -7.43
N LEU A 152 -3.25 11.47 -7.85
CA LEU A 152 -4.37 11.01 -7.02
C LEU A 152 -3.83 10.37 -5.73
N VAL A 153 -4.49 10.65 -4.61
CA VAL A 153 -4.20 10.03 -3.31
C VAL A 153 -4.87 8.66 -3.25
N PRO A 154 -4.12 7.55 -3.34
CA PRO A 154 -4.65 6.22 -3.15
C PRO A 154 -4.52 5.82 -1.68
N PHE A 155 -5.19 4.73 -1.29
CA PHE A 155 -5.23 4.26 0.09
C PHE A 155 -4.59 2.88 0.21
N TYR A 156 -3.54 2.77 1.02
CA TYR A 156 -3.03 1.48 1.47
C TYR A 156 -3.95 0.97 2.56
N GLY A 157 -4.74 -0.04 2.25
CA GLY A 157 -5.85 -0.44 3.11
C GLY A 157 -6.52 -1.73 2.66
N PRO A 158 -7.67 -2.10 3.24
CA PRO A 158 -8.27 -3.42 3.10
C PRO A 158 -8.62 -3.78 1.66
N ALA A 159 -8.53 -5.08 1.36
CA ALA A 159 -9.03 -5.72 0.15
C ALA A 159 -10.34 -6.46 0.43
N LEU A 160 -11.19 -6.60 -0.60
CA LEU A 160 -12.51 -7.19 -0.43
C LEU A 160 -12.47 -8.59 0.20
N VAL A 161 -11.85 -9.56 -0.46
CA VAL A 161 -11.88 -10.95 0.01
C VAL A 161 -10.95 -11.17 1.19
N ALA A 162 -9.75 -10.61 1.12
CA ALA A 162 -8.72 -10.84 2.12
C ALA A 162 -9.06 -10.23 3.48
N SER A 163 -9.64 -9.01 3.50
CA SER A 163 -9.89 -8.26 4.73
C SER A 163 -11.36 -8.28 5.15
N PHE A 164 -12.28 -7.90 4.24
CA PHE A 164 -13.72 -7.88 4.57
C PHE A 164 -14.37 -9.25 4.58
N GLY A 165 -13.65 -10.28 4.16
CA GLY A 165 -14.06 -11.68 4.34
C GLY A 165 -13.73 -12.28 5.71
N GLU A 166 -13.14 -11.53 6.65
CA GLU A 166 -12.90 -11.97 8.02
C GLU A 166 -14.17 -11.96 8.87
N PHE A 167 -14.09 -12.55 10.07
CA PHE A 167 -15.17 -12.54 11.05
C PHE A 167 -14.99 -11.40 12.07
N PRO A 168 -16.09 -10.92 12.69
CA PRO A 168 -15.98 -10.02 13.83
C PRO A 168 -15.17 -10.63 14.99
N PRO A 169 -14.46 -9.82 15.80
CA PRO A 169 -14.42 -8.36 15.75
C PRO A 169 -13.41 -7.76 14.77
N ILE A 170 -12.60 -8.60 14.10
CA ILE A 170 -11.48 -8.19 13.24
C ILE A 170 -11.97 -7.36 12.06
N VAL A 171 -12.99 -7.85 11.36
CA VAL A 171 -13.55 -7.17 10.19
C VAL A 171 -14.18 -5.83 10.58
N ASP A 172 -14.76 -5.73 11.76
CA ASP A 172 -15.37 -4.48 12.27
C ASP A 172 -14.28 -3.43 12.51
N SER A 173 -13.20 -3.78 13.20
CA SER A 173 -12.09 -2.86 13.44
C SER A 173 -11.39 -2.42 12.13
N THR A 174 -11.27 -3.32 11.16
CA THR A 174 -10.77 -2.99 9.82
C THR A 174 -11.72 -2.01 9.12
N PHE A 175 -13.03 -2.25 9.20
CA PHE A 175 -14.03 -1.35 8.61
C PHE A 175 -14.06 0.02 9.30
N GLU A 176 -13.95 0.08 10.62
CA GLU A 176 -13.88 1.34 11.37
C GLU A 176 -12.70 2.20 10.91
N SER A 177 -11.53 1.61 10.76
CA SER A 177 -10.36 2.31 10.21
C SER A 177 -10.59 2.76 8.76
N PHE A 178 -11.12 1.89 7.91
CA PHE A 178 -11.44 2.24 6.52
C PHE A 178 -12.44 3.41 6.48
N ALA A 179 -13.54 3.31 7.20
CA ALA A 179 -14.59 4.31 7.22
C ALA A 179 -14.11 5.66 7.78
N SER A 180 -13.33 5.65 8.87
CA SER A 180 -12.81 6.88 9.49
C SER A 180 -11.90 7.67 8.54
N VAL A 181 -11.28 7.00 7.57
CA VAL A 181 -10.42 7.64 6.58
C VAL A 181 -11.21 7.99 5.32
N VAL A 182 -11.80 7.02 4.61
CA VAL A 182 -12.37 7.29 3.29
C VAL A 182 -13.76 7.92 3.30
N MET A 183 -14.46 7.91 4.46
CA MET A 183 -15.78 8.52 4.64
C MET A 183 -15.72 9.78 5.51
N ALA A 184 -14.55 10.34 5.75
CA ALA A 184 -14.38 11.54 6.56
C ALA A 184 -15.13 12.72 5.96
N GLU A 185 -16.03 13.35 6.73
CA GLU A 185 -16.75 14.56 6.30
C GLU A 185 -15.83 15.80 6.33
N GLU A 186 -14.90 15.84 7.29
CA GLU A 186 -13.87 16.87 7.43
C GLU A 186 -12.48 16.21 7.48
N ALA A 187 -11.88 16.02 6.31
CA ALA A 187 -10.59 15.37 6.17
C ALA A 187 -9.44 16.39 6.36
N SER A 188 -9.21 16.87 7.57
CA SER A 188 -8.13 17.85 7.85
C SER A 188 -7.03 17.31 8.76
N CYS A 189 -7.39 16.42 9.70
CA CYS A 189 -6.46 15.74 10.59
C CYS A 189 -7.08 14.43 11.07
N HIS A 190 -6.30 13.35 11.05
CA HIS A 190 -6.73 12.04 11.57
C HIS A 190 -5.59 11.38 12.32
N THR A 191 -5.79 11.17 13.63
CA THR A 191 -4.86 10.38 14.45
C THR A 191 -5.33 8.93 14.47
N TYR A 192 -4.45 8.00 14.12
CA TYR A 192 -4.76 6.59 14.09
C TYR A 192 -4.89 6.01 15.49
N VAL A 193 -5.99 5.29 15.73
CA VAL A 193 -6.13 4.47 16.93
C VAL A 193 -5.55 3.09 16.65
N LEU A 194 -4.44 2.76 17.30
CA LEU A 194 -3.83 1.44 17.16
C LEU A 194 -4.72 0.35 17.74
N PRO A 195 -4.89 -0.79 17.06
CA PRO A 195 -5.66 -1.92 17.59
C PRO A 195 -5.05 -2.43 18.90
N ARG A 196 -5.89 -2.83 19.85
CA ARG A 196 -5.43 -3.43 21.12
C ARG A 196 -4.89 -4.85 20.94
N SER A 197 -5.28 -5.51 19.87
CA SER A 197 -4.92 -6.89 19.58
C SER A 197 -4.90 -7.13 18.07
N TRP A 198 -4.14 -8.11 17.66
CA TRP A 198 -3.95 -8.49 16.27
C TRP A 198 -3.82 -9.99 16.08
N THR A 199 -3.79 -10.44 14.83
CA THR A 199 -3.59 -11.85 14.47
C THR A 199 -3.02 -12.01 13.07
N ASP A 200 -2.22 -13.05 12.89
CA ASP A 200 -1.83 -13.65 11.62
C ASP A 200 -2.17 -15.15 11.58
N GLU A 201 -3.11 -15.59 12.43
CA GLU A 201 -3.55 -17.00 12.40
C GLU A 201 -3.99 -17.40 11.00
N MET A 202 -3.37 -18.44 10.47
CA MET A 202 -3.73 -19.00 9.17
C MET A 202 -4.85 -20.03 9.33
N ILE A 203 -6.03 -19.71 8.81
CA ILE A 203 -7.13 -20.66 8.65
C ILE A 203 -7.41 -20.73 7.15
N PRO A 204 -7.49 -21.91 6.52
CA PRO A 204 -7.85 -22.03 5.12
C PRO A 204 -9.16 -21.29 4.84
N TRP A 205 -9.16 -20.40 3.85
CA TRP A 205 -10.22 -19.42 3.67
C TRP A 205 -11.62 -20.03 3.43
N GLU A 206 -11.69 -21.17 2.75
CA GLU A 206 -12.95 -21.86 2.51
C GLU A 206 -13.42 -22.74 3.68
N GLU A 207 -12.53 -23.01 4.63
CA GLU A 207 -12.83 -23.80 5.83
C GLU A 207 -13.10 -22.91 7.04
N GLN A 208 -12.81 -21.61 6.93
CA GLN A 208 -12.96 -20.67 8.04
C GLN A 208 -14.44 -20.48 8.39
N ASP A 209 -14.82 -20.95 9.57
CA ASP A 209 -16.16 -20.88 10.16
C ASP A 209 -16.21 -20.13 11.50
N ARG A 210 -15.07 -19.59 11.95
CA ARG A 210 -14.89 -18.87 13.21
C ARG A 210 -13.99 -17.64 13.06
N ALA A 211 -14.06 -16.77 14.05
CA ALA A 211 -13.07 -15.73 14.24
C ALA A 211 -11.66 -16.31 14.50
N LYS A 212 -10.62 -15.61 14.09
CA LYS A 212 -9.25 -15.93 14.40
C LYS A 212 -8.92 -15.61 15.87
N THR A 213 -7.95 -16.31 16.44
CA THR A 213 -7.44 -16.04 17.79
C THR A 213 -6.61 -14.78 17.78
N LEU A 214 -6.92 -13.86 18.69
CA LEU A 214 -6.21 -12.59 18.83
C LEU A 214 -5.09 -12.71 19.88
N ARG A 215 -4.04 -11.92 19.67
CA ARG A 215 -2.95 -11.69 20.63
C ARG A 215 -2.79 -10.18 20.90
N PRO A 216 -2.27 -9.76 22.07
CA PRO A 216 -2.02 -8.36 22.37
C PRO A 216 -1.18 -7.68 21.30
N ASN A 217 -1.46 -6.39 21.04
CA ASN A 217 -0.64 -5.62 20.11
C ASN A 217 0.73 -5.30 20.73
N ASP A 218 1.75 -5.36 19.88
CA ASP A 218 3.17 -5.17 20.21
C ASP A 218 3.79 -4.04 19.38
N CYS A 219 2.97 -3.12 18.86
CA CYS A 219 3.47 -1.94 18.17
C CYS A 219 4.34 -1.09 19.09
N ALA A 220 5.52 -0.71 18.61
CA ALA A 220 6.52 0.00 19.38
C ALA A 220 7.07 1.22 18.64
N PHE A 221 7.19 2.35 19.35
CA PHE A 221 7.73 3.60 18.85
C PHE A 221 9.19 3.76 19.30
N LEU A 222 10.11 3.70 18.37
CA LEU A 222 11.56 3.67 18.58
C LEU A 222 12.17 4.97 18.03
N GLY A 223 12.15 6.01 18.83
CA GLY A 223 12.57 7.35 18.47
C GLY A 223 12.24 8.33 19.60
N SER A 224 12.34 9.61 19.35
CA SER A 224 11.96 10.68 20.26
C SER A 224 11.49 11.90 19.51
N GLY A 225 10.67 12.76 20.18
CA GLY A 225 10.13 13.97 19.58
C GLY A 225 9.15 13.69 18.44
N SER A 226 9.09 14.60 17.47
CA SER A 226 8.15 14.58 16.36
C SER A 226 8.86 14.50 15.02
N VAL A 227 8.36 13.64 14.14
CA VAL A 227 8.83 13.50 12.75
C VAL A 227 7.65 13.65 11.81
N SER A 228 7.79 14.54 10.81
CA SER A 228 6.78 14.71 9.77
C SER A 228 7.40 14.50 8.39
N GLY A 229 6.68 13.81 7.51
CA GLY A 229 7.13 13.55 6.15
C GLY A 229 6.02 13.00 5.28
N ARG A 230 6.22 13.04 3.97
CA ARG A 230 5.29 12.46 3.02
C ARG A 230 5.32 10.92 3.14
N LEU A 231 4.16 10.30 3.32
CA LEU A 231 4.05 8.85 3.42
C LEU A 231 4.20 8.21 2.03
N VAL A 232 5.18 7.36 1.87
CA VAL A 232 5.42 6.59 0.65
C VAL A 232 5.75 5.15 1.00
N GLY A 233 5.24 4.20 0.23
CA GLY A 233 5.56 2.80 0.48
C GLY A 233 4.38 1.85 0.33
N GLY A 234 4.47 0.71 1.03
CA GLY A 234 3.52 -0.40 1.02
C GLY A 234 4.24 -1.74 1.11
N ASN A 235 3.77 -2.75 0.36
CA ASN A 235 4.43 -4.06 0.33
C ASN A 235 5.80 -3.98 -0.34
N LEU A 236 6.86 -4.28 0.41
CA LEU A 236 8.24 -4.07 -0.04
C LEU A 236 8.62 -4.98 -1.21
N ASN A 237 8.17 -6.24 -1.20
CA ASN A 237 8.43 -7.16 -2.31
C ASN A 237 7.76 -6.68 -3.62
N THR A 238 6.59 -6.07 -3.52
CA THR A 238 5.90 -5.48 -4.67
C THR A 238 6.60 -4.20 -5.13
N MET A 239 7.01 -3.33 -4.21
CA MET A 239 7.78 -2.12 -4.54
C MET A 239 9.07 -2.47 -5.30
N TRP A 240 9.75 -3.55 -4.90
CA TRP A 240 10.93 -4.04 -5.62
C TRP A 240 10.63 -4.40 -7.08
N SER A 241 9.43 -4.92 -7.38
CA SER A 241 9.03 -5.31 -8.74
C SER A 241 8.83 -4.12 -9.70
N ILE A 242 8.66 -2.91 -9.19
CA ILE A 242 8.49 -1.67 -9.97
C ILE A 242 9.61 -0.65 -9.72
N TRP A 243 10.64 -1.02 -8.95
CA TRP A 243 11.72 -0.11 -8.56
C TRP A 243 12.47 0.45 -9.77
N GLY A 244 12.70 1.76 -9.77
CA GLY A 244 13.38 2.44 -10.89
C GLY A 244 12.53 2.61 -12.14
N SER A 245 11.29 2.11 -12.17
CA SER A 245 10.36 2.30 -13.29
C SER A 245 9.68 3.68 -13.23
N PRO A 246 9.08 4.16 -14.34
CA PRO A 246 8.31 5.41 -14.35
C PRO A 246 6.98 5.34 -13.60
N TYR A 247 6.71 4.22 -12.94
CA TYR A 247 5.50 3.97 -12.13
C TYR A 247 5.77 4.03 -10.63
N MET A 248 7.05 3.94 -10.21
CA MET A 248 7.43 4.07 -8.81
C MET A 248 7.63 5.55 -8.46
N PRO A 249 6.92 6.10 -7.45
CA PRO A 249 7.20 7.43 -6.94
C PRO A 249 8.63 7.50 -6.37
N PRO A 250 9.37 8.59 -6.63
CA PRO A 250 10.68 8.75 -6.03
C PRO A 250 10.55 8.90 -4.51
N ILE A 251 11.39 8.17 -3.77
CA ILE A 251 11.55 8.37 -2.32
C ILE A 251 12.52 9.55 -2.14
N ARG A 252 12.06 10.58 -1.45
CA ARG A 252 12.73 11.88 -1.30
C ARG A 252 13.32 12.04 0.09
N GLU A 253 14.15 13.05 0.22
CA GLU A 253 14.61 13.54 1.52
C GLU A 253 13.42 13.90 2.40
N GLY A 254 13.41 13.40 3.64
CA GLY A 254 12.38 13.68 4.63
C GLY A 254 11.09 12.87 4.48
N ASP A 255 10.97 11.93 3.53
CA ASP A 255 9.79 11.07 3.44
C ASP A 255 9.68 10.13 4.66
N VAL A 256 8.46 9.72 5.00
CA VAL A 256 8.17 8.60 5.90
C VAL A 256 7.93 7.36 5.06
N LEU A 257 8.71 6.31 5.31
CA LEU A 257 8.67 5.08 4.51
C LEU A 257 7.81 4.02 5.19
N LEU A 258 6.69 3.64 4.56
CA LEU A 258 5.91 2.46 4.94
C LEU A 258 6.49 1.23 4.24
N ILE A 259 6.88 0.21 5.01
CA ILE A 259 7.29 -1.09 4.49
C ILE A 259 6.69 -2.23 5.32
N GLU A 260 6.19 -3.22 4.64
CA GLU A 260 5.68 -4.46 5.24
C GLU A 260 5.83 -5.61 4.24
N ASP A 261 5.68 -6.84 4.68
CA ASP A 261 5.63 -8.01 3.80
C ASP A 261 4.86 -9.16 4.48
N SER A 262 4.62 -10.25 3.76
CA SER A 262 3.97 -11.47 4.27
C SER A 262 4.61 -12.73 3.70
N LEU A 263 4.56 -13.82 4.47
CA LEU A 263 4.99 -15.14 4.02
C LEU A 263 6.45 -15.16 3.52
N LYS A 264 7.33 -14.35 4.13
CA LYS A 264 8.74 -14.28 3.72
C LYS A 264 9.66 -14.90 4.77
N PRO A 265 10.64 -15.71 4.30
CA PRO A 265 11.73 -16.12 5.18
C PRO A 265 12.66 -14.93 5.47
N ILE A 266 13.34 -14.98 6.61
CA ILE A 266 14.27 -13.97 7.08
C ILE A 266 15.30 -13.57 6.03
N SER A 267 15.81 -14.52 5.25
CA SER A 267 16.80 -14.26 4.19
C SER A 267 16.24 -13.36 3.07
N THR A 268 14.94 -13.42 2.81
CA THR A 268 14.29 -12.53 1.85
C THR A 268 14.08 -11.14 2.46
N VAL A 269 13.67 -11.07 3.72
CA VAL A 269 13.49 -9.79 4.44
C VAL A 269 14.83 -9.05 4.53
N GLU A 270 15.90 -9.73 4.92
CA GLU A 270 17.25 -9.16 4.94
C GLU A 270 17.66 -8.63 3.57
N ARG A 271 17.50 -9.42 2.52
CA ARG A 271 17.82 -9.00 1.15
C ARG A 271 17.06 -7.74 0.74
N LEU A 272 15.79 -7.63 1.09
CA LEU A 272 14.95 -6.48 0.73
C LEU A 272 15.32 -5.24 1.55
N PHE A 273 15.65 -5.38 2.83
CA PHE A 273 16.15 -4.26 3.63
C PHE A 273 17.54 -3.82 3.15
N ALA A 274 18.45 -4.77 2.88
CA ALA A 274 19.75 -4.47 2.30
C ALA A 274 19.62 -3.79 0.94
N PHE A 275 18.64 -4.17 0.12
CA PHE A 275 18.33 -3.49 -1.14
C PHE A 275 17.98 -2.00 -0.90
N LEU A 276 17.18 -1.66 0.10
CA LEU A 276 16.90 -0.28 0.45
C LEU A 276 18.16 0.46 0.92
N LYS A 277 19.00 -0.19 1.73
CA LYS A 277 20.27 0.38 2.24
C LYS A 277 21.23 0.70 1.10
N VAL A 278 21.48 -0.24 0.18
CA VAL A 278 22.44 -0.02 -0.94
C VAL A 278 21.92 1.01 -1.95
N ASN A 279 20.61 1.27 -1.99
CA ASN A 279 20.03 2.35 -2.79
C ASN A 279 20.00 3.70 -2.04
N GLY A 280 20.57 3.79 -0.82
CA GLY A 280 20.62 5.01 -0.03
C GLY A 280 19.26 5.50 0.44
N ILE A 281 18.26 4.60 0.59
CA ILE A 281 16.91 4.99 0.98
C ILE A 281 16.87 5.39 2.44
N PHE A 282 17.51 4.61 3.31
CA PHE A 282 17.55 4.91 4.75
C PHE A 282 18.32 6.20 5.09
N ASP A 283 19.17 6.69 4.18
CA ASP A 283 19.87 7.97 4.34
C ASP A 283 18.96 9.18 4.00
N ARG A 284 17.82 8.95 3.34
CA ARG A 284 16.90 10.01 2.89
C ARG A 284 15.65 10.13 3.73
N VAL A 285 15.11 9.00 4.19
CA VAL A 285 13.82 9.01 4.89
C VAL A 285 13.98 9.52 6.31
N ALA A 286 12.96 10.24 6.79
CA ALA A 286 12.93 10.78 8.15
C ALA A 286 12.52 9.74 9.19
N ALA A 287 11.72 8.75 8.81
CA ALA A 287 11.30 7.65 9.67
C ALA A 287 10.83 6.44 8.84
N VAL A 288 10.72 5.29 9.49
CA VAL A 288 10.14 4.06 8.94
C VAL A 288 8.91 3.65 9.74
N LEU A 289 7.78 3.44 9.06
CA LEU A 289 6.66 2.66 9.55
C LEU A 289 6.87 1.22 9.09
N LEU A 290 7.39 0.38 9.98
CA LEU A 290 7.60 -1.04 9.74
C LEU A 290 6.33 -1.80 10.13
N GLY A 291 5.55 -2.24 9.16
CA GLY A 291 4.39 -3.08 9.39
C GLY A 291 4.77 -4.46 9.90
N LYS A 292 3.80 -5.13 10.54
CA LYS A 292 3.97 -6.53 10.92
C LYS A 292 4.16 -7.38 9.67
N HIS A 293 5.12 -8.30 9.73
CA HIS A 293 5.35 -9.28 8.66
C HIS A 293 4.51 -10.53 8.97
N GLU A 294 3.39 -10.67 8.29
CA GLU A 294 2.48 -11.82 8.46
C GLU A 294 3.22 -13.13 8.18
N LEU A 295 3.10 -14.11 9.10
CA LEU A 295 3.69 -15.44 8.97
C LEU A 295 5.18 -15.40 8.58
N PHE A 296 5.93 -14.50 9.21
CA PHE A 296 7.37 -14.39 9.04
C PHE A 296 8.07 -15.66 9.51
N ASP A 297 8.94 -16.21 8.65
CA ASP A 297 9.77 -17.36 8.96
C ASP A 297 11.18 -16.91 9.34
N ASP A 298 11.50 -16.98 10.62
CA ASP A 298 12.81 -16.60 11.17
C ASP A 298 13.93 -17.62 10.90
N GLY A 299 13.62 -18.74 10.23
CA GLY A 299 14.56 -19.82 9.95
C GLY A 299 15.17 -20.47 11.21
N GLY A 300 14.52 -20.32 12.37
CA GLY A 300 15.00 -20.79 13.67
C GLY A 300 16.02 -19.88 14.34
N SER A 301 16.20 -18.65 13.86
CA SER A 301 17.16 -17.68 14.41
C SER A 301 16.68 -16.97 15.67
N GLY A 302 15.38 -16.94 15.93
CA GLY A 302 14.75 -16.15 16.98
C GLY A 302 14.74 -14.64 16.74
N ARG A 303 15.13 -14.17 15.52
CA ARG A 303 15.18 -12.76 15.14
C ARG A 303 13.84 -12.31 14.56
N SER A 304 13.45 -11.10 14.91
CA SER A 304 12.31 -10.40 14.32
C SER A 304 12.70 -9.61 13.05
N PRO A 305 11.74 -9.16 12.23
CA PRO A 305 12.01 -8.21 11.15
C PRO A 305 12.68 -6.92 11.62
N LEU A 306 12.36 -6.45 12.83
CA LEU A 306 13.02 -5.28 13.43
C LEU A 306 14.50 -5.55 13.72
N ASP A 307 14.85 -6.74 14.21
CA ASP A 307 16.25 -7.10 14.48
C ASP A 307 17.07 -7.13 13.19
N VAL A 308 16.47 -7.66 12.11
CA VAL A 308 17.09 -7.64 10.77
C VAL A 308 17.27 -6.20 10.26
N LEU A 309 16.24 -5.35 10.42
CA LEU A 309 16.33 -3.95 10.01
C LEU A 309 17.44 -3.21 10.76
N ARG A 310 17.54 -3.40 12.07
CA ARG A 310 18.62 -2.80 12.90
C ARG A 310 20.01 -3.27 12.48
N GLU A 311 20.16 -4.55 12.15
CA GLU A 311 21.43 -5.09 11.64
C GLU A 311 21.80 -4.43 10.29
N VAL A 312 20.83 -4.30 9.37
CA VAL A 312 21.05 -3.63 8.07
C VAL A 312 21.36 -2.14 8.23
N LEU A 313 20.74 -1.46 9.19
CA LEU A 313 21.03 -0.04 9.50
C LEU A 313 22.45 0.18 10.02
N ASP A 314 23.07 -0.83 10.64
CA ASP A 314 24.46 -0.82 11.12
C ASP A 314 24.78 0.39 12.02
N GLY A 315 23.97 0.60 13.04
CA GLY A 315 24.11 1.71 13.99
C GLY A 315 23.62 3.07 13.49
N GLN A 316 23.06 3.16 12.29
CA GLN A 316 22.40 4.39 11.82
C GLN A 316 21.17 4.66 12.70
N GLU A 317 21.13 5.83 13.31
CA GLU A 317 19.96 6.29 14.07
C GLU A 317 18.85 6.72 13.10
N LEU A 318 17.80 5.91 13.00
CA LEU A 318 16.62 6.18 12.19
C LEU A 318 15.37 5.91 13.04
N PRO A 319 14.47 6.88 13.23
CA PRO A 319 13.22 6.67 13.96
C PRO A 319 12.34 5.60 13.29
N ILE A 320 11.85 4.63 14.07
CA ILE A 320 11.05 3.49 13.57
C ILE A 320 9.80 3.32 14.42
N VAL A 321 8.64 3.19 13.77
CA VAL A 321 7.47 2.58 14.39
C VAL A 321 7.42 1.13 13.93
N SER A 322 7.63 0.19 14.84
CA SER A 322 7.69 -1.24 14.55
C SER A 322 6.39 -1.93 14.87
N GLY A 323 5.96 -2.85 14.02
CA GLY A 323 4.71 -3.57 14.21
C GLY A 323 3.46 -2.72 13.92
N PHE A 324 3.56 -1.75 13.01
CA PHE A 324 2.44 -0.90 12.63
C PHE A 324 1.36 -1.70 11.88
N ASP A 325 0.09 -1.45 12.20
CA ASP A 325 -1.03 -2.30 11.77
C ASP A 325 -1.59 -1.98 10.37
N SER A 326 -0.83 -1.36 9.49
CA SER A 326 -1.15 -1.22 8.06
C SER A 326 -0.31 -2.21 7.25
N CYS A 327 -0.73 -3.47 7.22
CA CYS A 327 0.03 -4.62 6.73
C CYS A 327 -0.91 -5.83 6.48
N HIS A 328 -0.34 -7.03 6.30
CA HIS A 328 -1.12 -8.26 6.04
C HIS A 328 -1.79 -8.86 7.28
N THR A 329 -1.43 -8.45 8.49
CA THR A 329 -2.09 -8.90 9.71
C THR A 329 -3.43 -8.19 9.92
N HIS A 330 -4.26 -8.72 10.81
CA HIS A 330 -5.59 -8.19 11.07
C HIS A 330 -5.76 -7.75 12.54
N PRO A 331 -6.53 -6.66 12.81
CA PRO A 331 -7.20 -5.76 11.86
C PRO A 331 -6.18 -4.89 11.10
N MET A 332 -6.63 -4.23 10.03
CA MET A 332 -5.77 -3.41 9.17
C MET A 332 -6.19 -1.94 9.23
N LEU A 333 -5.21 -1.05 9.41
CA LEU A 333 -5.39 0.41 9.28
C LEU A 333 -5.33 0.83 7.80
N THR A 334 -6.07 1.89 7.48
CA THR A 334 -6.12 2.47 6.13
C THR A 334 -5.32 3.77 6.08
N LEU A 335 -4.32 3.86 5.21
CA LEU A 335 -3.40 4.99 5.09
C LEU A 335 -3.51 5.66 3.71
N PRO A 336 -3.70 6.98 3.60
CA PRO A 336 -3.55 7.71 2.34
C PRO A 336 -2.07 7.83 2.00
N LEU A 337 -1.67 7.41 0.80
CA LEU A 337 -0.29 7.50 0.31
C LEU A 337 -0.04 8.84 -0.38
N GLY A 338 1.18 9.35 -0.24
CA GLY A 338 1.62 10.58 -0.91
C GLY A 338 1.36 11.85 -0.12
N LEU A 339 0.78 11.76 1.08
CA LEU A 339 0.45 12.88 1.96
C LEU A 339 1.36 12.96 3.17
N GLN A 340 1.33 14.12 3.85
CA GLN A 340 2.08 14.34 5.08
C GLN A 340 1.48 13.52 6.23
N VAL A 341 2.35 12.76 6.87
CA VAL A 341 2.05 12.12 8.16
C VAL A 341 3.00 12.68 9.22
N THR A 342 2.52 12.72 10.44
CA THR A 342 3.32 13.09 11.62
C THR A 342 3.34 11.93 12.59
N ILE A 343 4.52 11.59 13.07
CA ILE A 343 4.77 10.58 14.10
C ILE A 343 5.25 11.31 15.34
N GLU A 344 4.47 11.25 16.40
CA GLU A 344 4.81 11.76 17.74
C GLU A 344 5.32 10.60 18.58
N PHE A 345 6.64 10.40 18.62
CA PHE A 345 7.25 9.24 19.29
C PHE A 345 6.98 9.21 20.79
N ASP A 346 7.04 10.39 21.46
CA ASP A 346 6.85 10.50 22.90
C ASP A 346 5.39 10.28 23.33
N ARG A 347 4.44 10.39 22.37
CA ARG A 347 3.00 10.17 22.58
C ARG A 347 2.49 8.88 21.98
N GLU A 348 3.35 8.18 21.22
CA GLU A 348 3.02 6.97 20.47
C GLU A 348 1.82 7.17 19.50
N GLU A 349 1.83 8.28 18.79
CA GLU A 349 0.77 8.67 17.85
C GLU A 349 1.30 8.77 16.42
N VAL A 350 0.46 8.34 15.46
CA VAL A 350 0.66 8.57 14.02
C VAL A 350 -0.57 9.31 13.51
N SER A 351 -0.38 10.42 12.79
CA SER A 351 -1.46 11.24 12.26
C SER A 351 -1.26 11.62 10.80
N VAL A 352 -2.33 11.71 10.03
CA VAL A 352 -2.37 12.45 8.76
C VAL A 352 -2.78 13.88 9.07
N THR A 353 -2.04 14.86 8.56
CA THR A 353 -2.18 16.27 8.95
C THR A 353 -2.55 17.20 7.80
N GLU A 354 -2.96 16.64 6.68
CA GLU A 354 -3.46 17.37 5.51
C GLU A 354 -4.66 16.64 4.88
N PRO A 355 -5.50 17.34 4.08
CA PRO A 355 -6.68 16.72 3.47
C PRO A 355 -6.34 15.53 2.57
N TRP A 356 -7.14 14.44 2.68
CA TRP A 356 -6.94 13.19 1.90
C TRP A 356 -8.17 12.78 1.06
N VAL A 357 -9.34 13.34 1.36
CA VAL A 357 -10.57 13.28 0.54
C VAL A 357 -11.21 14.66 0.51
N ARG A 358 -12.18 14.90 -0.36
CA ARG A 358 -12.87 16.19 -0.53
C ARG A 358 -14.40 16.06 -0.54
#